data_bc63055b69c3a6c38a80e91d28aca884
#
_entry.id   bc63055b69c3a6c38a80e91d28aca884
#
_cell.length_a   1.000
_cell.length_b   1.000
_cell.length_c   1.000
_cell.angle_alpha   90.00
_cell.angle_beta   90.00
_cell.angle_gamma   90.00
#
_symmetry.space_group_name_H-M   'P 1'
#
loop_
_entity.id
_entity.type
_entity.pdbx_description
1 polymer ?
#
loop_
_entity_poly.entity_id
_entity_poly.type
_entity_poly.pdbx_seq_one_letter_code
_entity_poly.pdbx_strand_id
1 'polypeptide(L)'
;MCSILLVEDHYDTQRAFAAILRSWGHDVATSDSAASGLNFLDDNQVDVILSDIGLPDQNGYDFIAQVRRQNSQVTAIAVSAYFTAADQERGHDAGFDMHFSKPVDLLALRRALTRLNPTVARNGSGAGKKQTHRELSRRD
;
A
#
# COMPACT_ATOMS: atom_id res chain seq x y z
N MET A 1 5.01 -1.01 -13.19
CA MET A 1 5.69 -0.53 -11.97
C MET A 1 4.70 0.29 -11.16
N CYS A 2 4.63 0.04 -9.87
CA CYS A 2 3.79 0.80 -8.96
C CYS A 2 4.62 1.68 -8.05
N SER A 3 4.01 2.75 -7.60
CA SER A 3 4.55 3.58 -6.53
C SER A 3 3.89 3.08 -5.23
N ILE A 4 4.67 2.64 -4.29
CA ILE A 4 4.19 1.96 -3.08
C ILE A 4 4.65 2.70 -1.83
N LEU A 5 3.71 2.92 -0.89
CA LEU A 5 4.06 3.32 0.46
C LEU A 5 3.97 2.08 1.35
N LEU A 6 5.09 1.68 1.92
CA LEU A 6 5.16 0.54 2.83
C LEU A 6 5.20 1.07 4.26
N VAL A 7 4.19 0.73 5.06
CA VAL A 7 4.10 1.15 6.46
C VAL A 7 4.34 -0.06 7.35
N GLU A 8 5.49 -0.08 7.99
CA GLU A 8 5.95 -1.20 8.80
C GLU A 8 6.93 -0.68 9.86
N ASP A 9 6.66 -0.95 11.12
CA ASP A 9 7.48 -0.39 12.20
C ASP A 9 8.72 -1.24 12.56
N HIS A 10 8.74 -2.51 12.21
CA HIS A 10 9.91 -3.35 12.47
C HIS A 10 10.97 -3.08 11.41
N TYR A 11 12.09 -2.51 11.85
CA TYR A 11 13.12 -2.03 10.95
C TYR A 11 13.61 -3.10 9.96
N ASP A 12 13.97 -4.27 10.48
CA ASP A 12 14.52 -5.33 9.62
C ASP A 12 13.48 -5.85 8.63
N THR A 13 12.24 -6.00 9.08
CA THR A 13 11.14 -6.42 8.22
C THR A 13 10.88 -5.39 7.14
N GLN A 14 10.86 -4.11 7.50
CA GLN A 14 10.65 -3.03 6.56
C GLN A 14 11.72 -3.04 5.48
N ARG A 15 12.99 -3.14 5.89
CA ARG A 15 14.09 -3.11 4.94
C ARG A 15 14.06 -4.29 4.00
N ALA A 16 13.82 -5.48 4.52
CA ALA A 16 13.77 -6.69 3.70
C ALA A 16 12.62 -6.62 2.71
N PHE A 17 11.46 -6.21 3.19
CA PHE A 17 10.27 -6.12 2.35
C PHE A 17 10.45 -5.07 1.26
N ALA A 18 10.97 -3.90 1.62
CA ALA A 18 11.22 -2.84 0.64
C ALA A 18 12.21 -3.30 -0.43
N ALA A 19 13.25 -4.03 -0.03
CA ALA A 19 14.24 -4.56 -0.99
C ALA A 19 13.58 -5.52 -1.98
N ILE A 20 12.70 -6.38 -1.50
CA ILE A 20 11.98 -7.32 -2.36
C ILE A 20 11.10 -6.57 -3.36
N LEU A 21 10.33 -5.61 -2.87
CA LEU A 21 9.43 -4.84 -3.74
C LEU A 21 10.21 -4.06 -4.79
N ARG A 22 11.34 -3.48 -4.40
CA ARG A 22 12.20 -2.76 -5.34
C ARG A 22 12.81 -3.70 -6.37
N SER A 23 13.14 -4.93 -5.96
CA SER A 23 13.69 -5.91 -6.90
C SER A 23 12.67 -6.30 -7.97
N TRP A 24 11.38 -6.11 -7.68
CA TRP A 24 10.32 -6.36 -8.67
C TRP A 24 10.07 -5.14 -9.56
N GLY A 25 10.82 -4.07 -9.38
CA GLY A 25 10.72 -2.89 -10.22
C GLY A 25 9.81 -1.78 -9.70
N HIS A 26 9.36 -1.88 -8.45
CA HIS A 26 8.48 -0.86 -7.88
C HIS A 26 9.29 0.26 -7.22
N ASP A 27 8.67 1.44 -7.17
CA ASP A 27 9.22 2.57 -6.45
C ASP A 27 8.62 2.55 -5.04
N VAL A 28 9.43 2.47 -4.00
CA VAL A 28 8.97 2.22 -2.65
C VAL A 28 9.45 3.31 -1.69
N ALA A 29 8.48 3.95 -1.03
CA ALA A 29 8.74 4.80 0.12
C ALA A 29 8.35 4.02 1.37
N THR A 30 9.03 4.27 2.48
CA THR A 30 8.76 3.56 3.72
C THR A 30 8.38 4.52 4.84
N SER A 31 7.51 4.05 5.73
CA SER A 31 7.13 4.75 6.95
C SER A 31 7.08 3.75 8.08
N ASP A 32 7.40 4.20 9.29
CA ASP A 32 7.43 3.32 10.46
C ASP A 32 6.25 3.52 11.39
N SER A 33 5.32 4.41 11.03
CA SER A 33 4.14 4.68 11.85
C SER A 33 3.02 5.20 10.96
N ALA A 34 1.80 5.19 11.50
CA ALA A 34 0.66 5.75 10.78
C ALA A 34 0.83 7.25 10.57
N ALA A 35 1.30 7.97 11.59
CA ALA A 35 1.50 9.42 11.47
C ALA A 35 2.50 9.76 10.38
N SER A 36 3.61 9.04 10.32
CA SER A 36 4.60 9.24 9.28
C SER A 36 4.02 8.95 7.89
N GLY A 37 3.23 7.90 7.78
CA GLY A 37 2.58 7.55 6.50
C GLY A 37 1.60 8.62 6.06
N LEU A 38 0.79 9.15 6.99
CA LEU A 38 -0.16 10.21 6.66
C LEU A 38 0.56 11.48 6.23
N ASN A 39 1.66 11.84 6.91
CA ASN A 39 2.45 13.00 6.52
C ASN A 39 3.02 12.84 5.11
N PHE A 40 3.52 11.66 4.79
CA PHE A 40 4.04 11.39 3.47
C PHE A 40 2.95 11.58 2.40
N LEU A 41 1.74 11.10 2.68
CA LEU A 41 0.63 11.16 1.72
C LEU A 41 0.08 12.57 1.54
N ASP A 42 0.35 13.48 2.47
CA ASP A 42 -0.06 14.88 2.29
C ASP A 42 0.62 15.52 1.07
N ASP A 43 1.85 15.13 0.80
CA ASP A 43 2.63 15.74 -0.28
C ASP A 43 2.91 14.78 -1.43
N ASN A 44 2.55 13.51 -1.33
CA ASN A 44 2.90 12.52 -2.33
C ASN A 44 1.71 11.63 -2.65
N GLN A 45 1.62 11.20 -3.89
CA GLN A 45 0.63 10.22 -4.30
C GLN A 45 1.32 8.89 -4.54
N VAL A 46 0.66 7.82 -4.16
CA VAL A 46 1.15 6.48 -4.44
C VAL A 46 0.03 5.66 -5.07
N ASP A 47 0.39 4.60 -5.75
CA ASP A 47 -0.57 3.69 -6.35
C ASP A 47 -1.10 2.68 -5.35
N VAL A 48 -0.26 2.29 -4.40
CA VAL A 48 -0.56 1.23 -3.45
C VAL A 48 -0.02 1.60 -2.08
N ILE A 49 -0.82 1.37 -1.05
CA ILE A 49 -0.35 1.39 0.33
C ILE A 49 -0.31 -0.06 0.81
N LEU A 50 0.84 -0.47 1.33
CA LEU A 50 1.02 -1.80 1.90
C LEU A 50 1.32 -1.59 3.37
N SER A 51 0.39 -1.92 4.25
CA SER A 51 0.50 -1.54 5.67
C SER A 51 0.31 -2.71 6.61
N ASP A 52 1.16 -2.77 7.61
CA ASP A 52 0.94 -3.62 8.77
C ASP A 52 -0.28 -3.08 9.53
N ILE A 53 -0.97 -3.96 10.22
CA ILE A 53 -2.09 -3.59 11.06
C ILE A 53 -1.59 -3.17 12.45
N GLY A 54 -0.55 -3.81 12.98
CA GLY A 54 -0.04 -3.49 14.30
C GLY A 54 0.99 -2.39 14.26
N LEU A 55 0.58 -1.15 14.14
CA LEU A 55 1.48 -0.01 14.11
C LEU A 55 1.65 0.57 15.52
N PRO A 56 2.77 1.27 15.78
CA PRO A 56 3.07 1.71 17.16
C PRO A 56 2.17 2.82 17.68
N ASP A 57 1.67 3.68 16.81
CA ASP A 57 0.88 4.85 17.23
C ASP A 57 -0.62 4.63 17.12
N GLN A 58 -1.04 3.78 16.20
CA GLN A 58 -2.46 3.41 16.06
C GLN A 58 -2.52 2.15 15.21
N ASN A 59 -3.67 1.48 15.18
CA ASN A 59 -3.75 0.29 14.35
C ASN A 59 -3.94 0.67 12.87
N GLY A 60 -3.63 -0.28 12.00
CA GLY A 60 -3.70 -0.05 10.57
C GLY A 60 -5.10 0.20 10.03
N TYR A 61 -6.13 -0.28 10.74
CA TYR A 61 -7.52 -0.01 10.34
C TYR A 61 -7.83 1.49 10.46
N ASP A 62 -7.46 2.10 11.58
CA ASP A 62 -7.67 3.53 11.79
C ASP A 62 -6.84 4.35 10.81
N PHE A 63 -5.62 3.90 10.53
CA PHE A 63 -4.76 4.54 9.55
C PHE A 63 -5.44 4.59 8.17
N ILE A 64 -5.92 3.44 7.69
CA ILE A 64 -6.49 3.41 6.35
C ILE A 64 -7.84 4.14 6.29
N ALA A 65 -8.60 4.13 7.39
CA ALA A 65 -9.83 4.89 7.45
C ALA A 65 -9.56 6.39 7.28
N GLN A 66 -8.48 6.88 7.88
CA GLN A 66 -8.09 8.28 7.71
C GLN A 66 -7.66 8.58 6.27
N VAL A 67 -6.95 7.66 5.64
CA VAL A 67 -6.59 7.81 4.22
C VAL A 67 -7.84 7.94 3.35
N ARG A 68 -8.84 7.08 3.61
CA ARG A 68 -10.07 7.12 2.83
C ARG A 68 -10.86 8.39 3.04
N ARG A 69 -10.82 8.96 4.25
CA ARG A 69 -11.52 10.21 4.54
C ARG A 69 -10.94 11.39 3.73
N GLN A 70 -9.70 11.28 3.30
CA GLN A 70 -9.10 12.28 2.43
C GLN A 70 -9.45 12.04 0.96
N ASN A 71 -10.45 11.20 0.72
CA ASN A 71 -10.95 10.90 -0.61
C ASN A 71 -9.91 10.24 -1.51
N SER A 72 -9.09 9.39 -0.92
CA SER A 72 -8.05 8.70 -1.66
C SER A 72 -8.61 7.42 -2.28
N GLN A 73 -8.28 7.19 -3.53
CA GLN A 73 -8.65 5.97 -4.23
C GLN A 73 -7.48 5.01 -4.38
N VAL A 74 -6.46 5.20 -3.55
CA VAL A 74 -5.30 4.33 -3.57
C VAL A 74 -5.70 2.89 -3.25
N THR A 75 -5.02 1.94 -3.85
CA THR A 75 -5.23 0.53 -3.51
C THR A 75 -4.52 0.27 -2.18
N ALA A 76 -5.24 -0.29 -1.23
CA ALA A 76 -4.72 -0.53 0.11
C ALA A 76 -4.67 -2.02 0.41
N ILE A 77 -3.50 -2.49 0.82
CA ILE A 77 -3.25 -3.89 1.13
C ILE A 77 -2.80 -3.99 2.58
N ALA A 78 -3.52 -4.80 3.37
CA ALA A 78 -3.17 -5.04 4.76
C ALA A 78 -2.30 -6.28 4.88
N VAL A 79 -1.34 -6.24 5.80
CA VAL A 79 -0.51 -7.38 6.13
C VAL A 79 -0.58 -7.57 7.64
N SER A 80 -0.90 -8.77 8.11
CA SER A 80 -1.13 -8.98 9.52
C SER A 80 -0.76 -10.40 9.93
N ALA A 81 -0.30 -10.58 11.16
CA ALA A 81 -0.07 -11.90 11.71
C ALA A 81 -1.37 -12.62 12.01
N TYR A 82 -2.47 -11.89 12.14
CA TYR A 82 -3.78 -12.46 12.47
C TYR A 82 -4.70 -12.33 11.28
N PHE A 83 -5.38 -13.42 10.92
CA PHE A 83 -6.17 -13.42 9.72
C PHE A 83 -7.42 -14.26 9.93
N THR A 84 -8.30 -13.80 10.79
CA THR A 84 -9.60 -14.43 10.96
C THR A 84 -10.60 -13.81 10.00
N ALA A 85 -11.77 -14.44 9.85
CA ALA A 85 -12.84 -13.86 9.02
C ALA A 85 -13.27 -12.49 9.56
N ALA A 86 -13.27 -12.33 10.89
CA ALA A 86 -13.59 -11.03 11.48
C ALA A 86 -12.54 -9.98 11.15
N ASP A 87 -11.27 -10.35 11.14
CA ASP A 87 -10.20 -9.43 10.77
C ASP A 87 -10.32 -9.00 9.31
N GLN A 88 -10.65 -9.92 8.42
CA GLN A 88 -10.84 -9.59 7.01
C GLN A 88 -11.99 -8.61 6.82
N GLU A 89 -13.11 -8.86 7.50
CA GLU A 89 -14.28 -7.98 7.42
C GLU A 89 -13.95 -6.60 7.97
N ARG A 90 -13.28 -6.56 9.11
CA ARG A 90 -12.88 -5.29 9.71
C ARG A 90 -11.96 -4.50 8.79
N GLY A 91 -11.02 -5.18 8.14
CA GLY A 91 -10.11 -4.53 7.19
C GLY A 91 -10.85 -3.97 5.99
N HIS A 92 -11.75 -4.75 5.43
CA HIS A 92 -12.56 -4.32 4.30
C HIS A 92 -13.40 -3.10 4.67
N ASP A 93 -14.06 -3.15 5.82
CA ASP A 93 -14.90 -2.04 6.29
C ASP A 93 -14.09 -0.76 6.53
N ALA A 94 -12.85 -0.91 6.99
CA ALA A 94 -11.98 0.23 7.21
C ALA A 94 -11.48 0.84 5.90
N GLY A 95 -11.40 0.06 4.83
CA GLY A 95 -10.98 0.56 3.53
C GLY A 95 -9.86 -0.21 2.85
N PHE A 96 -9.46 -1.36 3.39
CA PHE A 96 -8.48 -2.20 2.71
C PHE A 96 -9.12 -2.97 1.56
N ASP A 97 -8.41 -3.08 0.46
CA ASP A 97 -8.86 -3.83 -0.71
C ASP A 97 -8.42 -5.28 -0.66
N MET A 98 -7.31 -5.57 -0.03
CA MET A 98 -6.75 -6.91 0.07
C MET A 98 -6.10 -7.10 1.43
N HIS A 99 -5.94 -8.36 1.82
CA HIS A 99 -5.34 -8.71 3.10
C HIS A 99 -4.45 -9.94 2.91
N PHE A 100 -3.21 -9.85 3.34
CA PHE A 100 -2.28 -10.98 3.35
C PHE A 100 -1.89 -11.31 4.78
N SER A 101 -1.90 -12.59 5.12
CA SER A 101 -1.42 -13.01 6.44
C SER A 101 0.10 -13.19 6.42
N LYS A 102 0.73 -13.00 7.57
CA LYS A 102 2.16 -13.25 7.71
C LYS A 102 2.40 -14.71 8.05
N PRO A 103 3.44 -15.34 7.52
CA PRO A 103 4.39 -14.79 6.55
C PRO A 103 3.74 -14.61 5.18
N VAL A 104 4.07 -13.51 4.52
CA VAL A 104 3.41 -13.15 3.26
C VAL A 104 3.81 -14.12 2.16
N ASP A 105 2.81 -14.60 1.41
CA ASP A 105 3.07 -15.36 0.19
C ASP A 105 3.54 -14.39 -0.88
N LEU A 106 4.84 -14.35 -1.09
CA LEU A 106 5.46 -13.38 -1.99
C LEU A 106 5.02 -13.55 -3.43
N LEU A 107 4.78 -14.77 -3.87
CA LEU A 107 4.30 -15.00 -5.24
C LEU A 107 2.90 -14.42 -5.43
N ALA A 108 2.02 -14.64 -4.45
CA ALA A 108 0.67 -14.11 -4.52
C ALA A 108 0.68 -12.57 -4.49
N LEU A 109 1.53 -11.99 -3.64
CA LEU A 109 1.67 -10.55 -3.57
C LEU A 109 2.20 -9.99 -4.89
N ARG A 110 3.22 -10.62 -5.44
CA ARG A 110 3.79 -10.16 -6.70
C ARG A 110 2.75 -10.18 -7.82
N ARG A 111 1.93 -11.22 -7.88
CA ARG A 111 0.85 -11.32 -8.86
C ARG A 111 -0.18 -10.23 -8.66
N ALA A 112 -0.54 -9.94 -7.41
CA ALA A 112 -1.50 -8.89 -7.10
C ALA A 112 -0.97 -7.52 -7.56
N LEU A 113 0.28 -7.23 -7.27
CA LEU A 113 0.89 -5.96 -7.67
C LEU A 113 1.02 -5.84 -9.19
N THR A 114 1.28 -6.93 -9.88
CA THR A 114 1.36 -6.92 -11.33
C THR A 114 0.00 -6.55 -11.93
N ARG A 115 -1.08 -7.09 -11.37
CA ARG A 115 -2.44 -6.76 -11.83
C ARG A 115 -2.81 -5.31 -11.55
N LEU A 116 -2.19 -4.72 -10.53
CA LEU A 116 -2.45 -3.33 -10.15
C LEU A 116 -1.50 -2.35 -10.83
N ASN A 117 -0.68 -2.82 -11.76
CA ASN A 117 0.28 -1.95 -12.43
C ASN A 117 -0.49 -0.82 -13.13
N PRO A 118 -0.32 0.43 -12.68
CA PRO A 118 -1.13 1.53 -13.19
C PRO A 118 -0.90 1.81 -14.68
N THR A 119 0.27 1.51 -15.20
CA THR A 119 0.55 1.69 -16.62
C THR A 119 -0.40 0.84 -17.46
N VAL A 120 -0.56 -0.43 -17.07
CA VAL A 120 -1.45 -1.34 -17.78
C VAL A 120 -2.90 -0.95 -17.55
N ALA A 121 -3.27 -0.69 -16.31
CA ALA A 121 -4.65 -0.38 -15.95
C ALA A 121 -5.13 0.90 -16.61
N ARG A 122 -4.29 1.93 -16.63
CA ARG A 122 -4.68 3.20 -17.23
C ARG A 122 -4.80 3.11 -18.73
N ASN A 123 -3.94 2.35 -19.34
CA ASN A 123 -4.05 2.11 -20.78
C ASN A 123 -5.35 1.40 -21.09
N GLY A 124 -5.74 0.46 -20.24
CA GLY A 124 -6.99 -0.23 -20.42
C GLY A 124 -8.19 0.67 -20.23
N SER A 125 -8.09 1.64 -19.36
CA SER A 125 -9.20 2.55 -19.13
C SER A 125 -9.30 3.63 -20.19
N GLY A 126 -8.26 3.81 -20.92
CA GLY A 126 -8.24 4.87 -21.92
C GLY A 126 -8.23 6.25 -21.36
N ALA A 127 -8.11 6.38 -20.12
CA ALA A 127 -8.28 7.65 -19.64
C ALA A 127 -7.30 8.18 -18.87
N GLY A 128 -6.72 8.29 -19.01
CA GLY A 128 -5.96 8.83 -18.24
C GLY A 128 -6.22 9.73 -17.29
N LYS A 129 -6.18 9.88 -16.88
CA LYS A 129 -6.27 10.72 -15.97
C LYS A 129 -5.11 11.19 -15.40
N LYS A 130 -4.83 10.62 -15.70
CA LYS A 130 -3.94 11.01 -15.10
C LYS A 130 -2.97 11.28 -14.98
N GLN A 131 -2.77 11.12 -15.17
CA GLN A 131 -1.81 11.25 -14.81
C GLN A 131 -1.19 11.65 -14.39
N THR A 132 -1.02 11.32 -14.43
CA THR A 132 -0.28 11.50 -13.87
C THR A 132 0.40 11.63 -13.46
N HIS A 133 0.59 11.15 -13.58
CA HIS A 133 1.37 11.22 -13.02
C HIS A 133 2.21 11.19 -13.04
N ARG A 134 2.31 10.78 -13.39
CA ARG A 134 3.17 10.70 -13.23
C ARG A 134 3.84 11.10 -13.36
N GLU A 135 3.74 10.99 -13.67
CA GLU A 135 4.37 11.35 -13.45
C GLU A 135 4.86 11.69 -12.97
N LEU A 136 4.74 11.35 -13.12
CA LEU A 136 5.22 11.64 -12.41
C LEU A 136 5.73 11.61 -11.89
N SER A 137 5.56 11.27 -11.89
CA SER A 137 6.05 11.22 -11.15
C SER A 137 6.60 11.10 -10.68
N ARG A 138 6.59 10.93 -10.88
CA ARG A 138 7.06 10.84 -10.30
C ARG A 138 7.70 10.80 -9.74
N ARG A 139 7.61 10.62 -9.95
CA ARG A 139 8.10 10.59 -9.26
C ARG A 139 8.58 10.43 -8.95
N ASP A 140 8.27 10.13 -9.18
CA ASP A 140 8.63 10.04 -8.54
C ASP A 140 8.87 10.05 -8.44
#